data_598fd0bc45f984b525d20cb0318f4d38
#
_entry.id   598fd0bc45f984b525d20cb0318f4d38
#
_cell.length_a   1.000
_cell.length_b   1.000
_cell.length_c   1.000
_cell.angle_alpha   90.00
_cell.angle_beta   90.00
_cell.angle_gamma   90.00
#
_symmetry.space_group_name_H-M   'P 1'
#
loop_
_entity.id
_entity.type
_entity.pdbx_description
1 polymer ?
#
loop_
_entity_poly.entity_id
_entity_poly.type
_entity_poly.pdbx_seq_one_letter_code
_entity_poly.pdbx_strand_id
1 'polypeptide(L)'
;MSLLPPNLPTFVPEDRYSLEAYLAIEAATGKRYEYHDGLLLSVEAMAGGSPEHALIGGHLIREVGVAVIAAERERPTLKERRCDSYSSDLRIAAVGGTRYLYADAVVVCGAPLYDERLGSGAPSPHCLATAIVNPLVVFEVLSPSSESYDRGRKFEFYGALDALREYVLVDQERRRVEVSARDSPHDPWRVTVVTDADAAVVLPSLGVELPMAGIYRNWEPPQRE
;
A
#
# COMPACT_ATOMS: atom_id res chain seq x y z
N MET A 1 -18.15 -19.60 -21.69
CA MET A 1 -16.94 -20.05 -22.45
C MET A 1 -15.86 -19.06 -22.09
N SER A 2 -14.84 -19.53 -21.39
CA SER A 2 -13.72 -18.69 -20.90
C SER A 2 -12.88 -18.20 -22.07
N LEU A 3 -12.76 -16.87 -22.20
CA LEU A 3 -11.91 -16.21 -23.20
C LEU A 3 -10.45 -16.10 -22.72
N LEU A 4 -9.93 -17.11 -22.02
CA LEU A 4 -8.52 -17.14 -21.68
C LEU A 4 -7.71 -17.33 -22.97
N PRO A 5 -6.68 -16.52 -23.23
CA PRO A 5 -5.81 -16.72 -24.36
C PRO A 5 -5.18 -18.11 -24.29
N PRO A 6 -5.03 -18.83 -25.42
CA PRO A 6 -4.67 -20.24 -25.47
C PRO A 6 -3.25 -20.58 -24.95
N ASN A 7 -2.47 -19.60 -24.55
CA ASN A 7 -1.06 -19.75 -24.15
C ASN A 7 -0.73 -19.18 -22.77
N LEU A 8 -1.73 -19.06 -21.87
CA LEU A 8 -1.39 -18.69 -20.49
C LEU A 8 -0.59 -19.81 -19.82
N PRO A 9 0.55 -19.47 -19.21
CA PRO A 9 1.28 -20.47 -18.42
C PRO A 9 0.37 -20.94 -17.27
N THR A 10 0.33 -22.24 -17.05
CA THR A 10 -0.33 -22.80 -15.89
C THR A 10 0.39 -22.25 -14.66
N PHE A 11 -0.35 -21.59 -13.74
CA PHE A 11 0.24 -21.05 -12.53
C PHE A 11 0.77 -22.20 -11.67
N VAL A 12 2.10 -22.25 -11.51
CA VAL A 12 2.79 -23.15 -10.59
C VAL A 12 3.52 -22.25 -9.58
N PRO A 13 3.24 -22.34 -8.27
CA PRO A 13 3.78 -21.41 -7.27
C PRO A 13 5.31 -21.33 -7.21
N GLU A 14 6.00 -22.34 -7.71
CA GLU A 14 7.47 -22.41 -7.70
C GLU A 14 8.11 -21.98 -9.03
N ASP A 15 7.32 -21.79 -10.10
CA ASP A 15 7.83 -21.33 -11.37
C ASP A 15 8.18 -19.84 -11.31
N ARG A 16 9.22 -19.47 -12.08
CA ARG A 16 9.57 -18.07 -12.26
C ARG A 16 8.93 -17.54 -13.52
N TYR A 17 8.24 -16.42 -13.38
CA TYR A 17 7.49 -15.75 -14.44
C TYR A 17 8.25 -14.51 -14.94
N SER A 18 8.20 -14.26 -16.24
CA SER A 18 8.62 -12.97 -16.77
C SER A 18 7.60 -11.89 -16.37
N LEU A 19 7.99 -10.62 -16.49
CA LEU A 19 7.10 -9.51 -16.19
C LEU A 19 5.84 -9.54 -17.09
N GLU A 20 6.01 -9.87 -18.38
CA GLU A 20 4.89 -10.00 -19.31
C GLU A 20 3.94 -11.14 -18.90
N ALA A 21 4.49 -12.28 -18.47
CA ALA A 21 3.69 -13.40 -18.01
C ALA A 21 2.91 -13.07 -16.73
N TYR A 22 3.53 -12.36 -15.79
CA TYR A 22 2.86 -11.84 -14.61
C TYR A 22 1.66 -10.96 -14.96
N LEU A 23 1.85 -9.96 -15.82
CA LEU A 23 0.78 -9.06 -16.24
C LEU A 23 -0.34 -9.79 -16.99
N ALA A 24 0.03 -10.76 -17.84
CA ALA A 24 -0.95 -11.59 -18.55
C ALA A 24 -1.79 -12.44 -17.59
N ILE A 25 -1.19 -12.99 -16.53
CA ILE A 25 -1.88 -13.76 -15.50
C ILE A 25 -2.89 -12.89 -14.76
N GLU A 26 -2.49 -11.70 -14.31
CA GLU A 26 -3.42 -10.78 -13.64
C GLU A 26 -4.57 -10.37 -14.55
N ALA A 27 -4.27 -10.02 -15.80
CA ALA A 27 -5.27 -9.64 -16.79
C ALA A 27 -6.28 -10.76 -17.07
N ALA A 28 -5.81 -12.00 -17.13
CA ALA A 28 -6.65 -13.15 -17.44
C ALA A 28 -7.47 -13.66 -16.24
N THR A 29 -6.92 -13.56 -15.04
CA THR A 29 -7.55 -14.10 -13.83
C THR A 29 -8.40 -13.07 -13.09
N GLY A 30 -8.15 -11.77 -13.30
CA GLY A 30 -8.70 -10.68 -12.50
C GLY A 30 -8.22 -10.67 -11.06
N LYS A 31 -7.22 -11.50 -10.72
CA LYS A 31 -6.62 -11.61 -9.40
C LYS A 31 -5.34 -10.81 -9.33
N ARG A 32 -5.00 -10.33 -8.12
CA ARG A 32 -3.78 -9.58 -7.86
C ARG A 32 -2.69 -10.50 -7.30
N TYR A 33 -1.48 -10.29 -7.79
CA TYR A 33 -0.30 -11.00 -7.31
C TYR A 33 0.82 -10.00 -7.05
N GLU A 34 1.53 -10.15 -5.95
CA GLU A 34 2.82 -9.51 -5.82
C GLU A 34 3.86 -10.27 -6.64
N TYR A 35 4.74 -9.51 -7.30
CA TYR A 35 5.80 -10.05 -8.13
C TYR A 35 7.16 -9.83 -7.47
N HIS A 36 7.92 -10.90 -7.28
CA HIS A 36 9.22 -10.88 -6.60
C HIS A 36 10.28 -11.59 -7.42
N ASP A 37 10.98 -10.89 -8.31
CA ASP A 37 12.00 -11.48 -9.21
C ASP A 37 11.53 -12.75 -9.92
N GLY A 38 10.31 -12.73 -10.41
CA GLY A 38 9.70 -13.86 -11.09
C GLY A 38 8.83 -14.76 -10.21
N LEU A 39 8.84 -14.61 -8.90
CA LEU A 39 7.90 -15.33 -8.03
C LEU A 39 6.60 -14.54 -7.91
N LEU A 40 5.46 -15.23 -7.94
CA LEU A 40 4.14 -14.65 -7.74
C LEU A 40 3.60 -15.06 -6.38
N LEU A 41 3.17 -14.08 -5.60
CA LEU A 41 2.49 -14.27 -4.32
C LEU A 41 1.06 -13.75 -4.45
N SER A 42 0.08 -14.61 -4.19
CA SER A 42 -1.33 -14.19 -4.25
C SER A 42 -1.65 -13.19 -3.15
N VAL A 43 -2.09 -11.99 -3.52
CA VAL A 43 -2.53 -10.95 -2.57
C VAL A 43 -3.74 -11.44 -1.78
N GLU A 44 -4.69 -12.14 -2.43
CA GLU A 44 -5.89 -12.69 -1.78
C GLU A 44 -5.54 -13.75 -0.72
N ALA A 45 -4.48 -14.54 -0.95
CA ALA A 45 -4.04 -15.55 0.02
C ALA A 45 -3.27 -14.93 1.21
N MET A 46 -2.65 -13.78 1.01
CA MET A 46 -1.93 -13.03 2.05
C MET A 46 -2.85 -12.07 2.81
N ALA A 47 -3.79 -11.44 2.10
CA ALA A 47 -4.77 -10.55 2.71
C ALA A 47 -5.63 -11.37 3.69
N GLY A 48 -5.55 -11.02 4.96
CA GLY A 48 -6.27 -11.73 6.02
C GLY A 48 -7.79 -11.73 5.90
N GLY A 49 -8.38 -11.18 4.84
CA GLY A 49 -9.79 -11.26 4.44
C GLY A 49 -10.82 -10.97 5.53
N SER A 50 -10.39 -10.54 6.73
CA SER A 50 -11.29 -10.33 7.85
C SER A 50 -12.12 -9.05 7.69
N PRO A 51 -13.33 -9.00 8.25
CA PRO A 51 -14.12 -7.78 8.29
C PRO A 51 -13.37 -6.62 8.94
N GLU A 52 -12.56 -6.89 9.99
CA GLU A 52 -11.76 -5.91 10.72
C GLU A 52 -10.68 -5.30 9.83
N HIS A 53 -9.98 -6.11 9.05
CA HIS A 53 -8.99 -5.66 8.08
C HIS A 53 -9.61 -4.71 7.05
N ALA A 54 -10.73 -5.12 6.46
CA ALA A 54 -11.43 -4.30 5.46
C ALA A 54 -11.98 -3.00 6.07
N LEU A 55 -12.50 -3.05 7.30
CA LEU A 55 -13.02 -1.90 8.02
C LEU A 55 -11.90 -0.87 8.29
N ILE A 56 -10.78 -1.30 8.84
CA ILE A 56 -9.63 -0.44 9.13
C ILE A 56 -9.06 0.15 7.85
N GLY A 57 -8.86 -0.65 6.78
CA GLY A 57 -8.39 -0.16 5.49
C GLY A 57 -9.29 0.94 4.91
N GLY A 58 -10.61 0.76 4.96
CA GLY A 58 -11.58 1.77 4.55
C GLY A 58 -11.52 3.04 5.40
N HIS A 59 -11.31 2.90 6.71
CA HIS A 59 -11.15 4.03 7.61
C HIS A 59 -9.86 4.80 7.33
N LEU A 60 -8.74 4.12 7.09
CA LEU A 60 -7.46 4.76 6.77
C LEU A 60 -7.58 5.66 5.54
N ILE A 61 -8.15 5.15 4.44
CA ILE A 61 -8.34 5.95 3.22
C ILE A 61 -9.18 7.18 3.50
N ARG A 62 -10.27 7.04 4.27
CA ARG A 62 -11.14 8.16 4.63
C ARG A 62 -10.42 9.18 5.51
N GLU A 63 -9.79 8.75 6.62
CA GLU A 63 -9.14 9.65 7.56
C GLU A 63 -7.99 10.41 6.91
N VAL A 64 -7.16 9.73 6.12
CA VAL A 64 -6.08 10.36 5.36
C VAL A 64 -6.64 11.38 4.37
N GLY A 65 -7.66 11.00 3.57
CA GLY A 65 -8.26 11.92 2.60
C GLY A 65 -8.86 13.16 3.26
N VAL A 66 -9.57 13.01 4.37
CA VAL A 66 -10.15 14.14 5.12
C VAL A 66 -9.04 15.03 5.68
N ALA A 67 -8.01 14.46 6.31
CA ALA A 67 -6.91 15.20 6.93
C ALA A 67 -6.11 15.99 5.89
N VAL A 68 -5.81 15.39 4.74
CA VAL A 68 -5.08 16.04 3.62
C VAL A 68 -5.89 17.20 3.07
N ILE A 69 -7.19 17.02 2.80
CA ILE A 69 -8.07 18.09 2.30
C ILE A 69 -8.17 19.23 3.30
N ALA A 70 -8.25 18.93 4.60
CA ALA A 70 -8.27 19.96 5.64
C ALA A 70 -6.96 20.74 5.68
N ALA A 71 -5.82 20.05 5.67
CA ALA A 71 -4.50 20.67 5.65
C ALA A 71 -4.27 21.58 4.42
N GLU A 72 -4.74 21.16 3.23
CA GLU A 72 -4.67 21.97 2.01
C GLU A 72 -5.50 23.26 2.10
N ARG A 73 -6.63 23.24 2.81
CA ARG A 73 -7.46 24.44 3.03
C ARG A 73 -6.80 25.43 3.97
N GLU A 74 -6.15 24.94 5.02
CA GLU A 74 -5.48 25.76 6.02
C GLU A 74 -4.14 26.32 5.53
N ARG A 75 -3.46 25.57 4.67
CA ARG A 75 -2.13 25.91 4.14
C ARG A 75 -2.16 25.93 2.61
N PRO A 76 -2.53 27.06 1.99
CA PRO A 76 -2.66 27.18 0.54
C PRO A 76 -1.40 26.81 -0.25
N THR A 77 -0.20 26.92 0.36
CA THR A 77 1.06 26.48 -0.24
C THR A 77 1.12 24.96 -0.45
N LEU A 78 0.38 24.17 0.31
CA LEU A 78 0.26 22.71 0.10
C LEU A 78 -0.59 22.36 -1.12
N LYS A 79 -1.45 23.28 -1.60
CA LYS A 79 -2.26 23.06 -2.81
C LYS A 79 -1.42 22.80 -4.06
N GLU A 80 -0.21 23.36 -4.13
CA GLU A 80 0.70 23.11 -5.24
C GLU A 80 1.20 21.67 -5.24
N ARG A 81 1.18 21.01 -4.08
CA ARG A 81 1.67 19.65 -3.92
C ARG A 81 0.60 18.56 -4.09
N ARG A 82 -0.69 18.91 -4.03
CA ARG A 82 -1.84 18.00 -4.09
C ARG A 82 -1.49 16.57 -3.69
N CYS A 83 -2.06 16.10 -2.59
CA CYS A 83 -1.85 14.73 -2.14
C CYS A 83 -3.17 13.97 -2.24
N ASP A 84 -3.14 12.78 -2.83
CA ASP A 84 -4.29 11.91 -2.96
C ASP A 84 -4.02 10.56 -2.30
N SER A 85 -5.04 9.98 -1.67
CA SER A 85 -4.99 8.63 -1.12
C SER A 85 -5.58 7.62 -2.11
N TYR A 86 -4.92 6.48 -2.26
CA TYR A 86 -5.30 5.40 -3.15
C TYR A 86 -5.54 4.12 -2.34
N SER A 87 -6.45 3.29 -2.83
CA SER A 87 -6.78 1.99 -2.26
C SER A 87 -5.76 0.91 -2.62
N SER A 88 -5.99 -0.28 -2.09
CA SER A 88 -5.20 -1.49 -2.35
C SER A 88 -5.18 -1.95 -3.81
N ASP A 89 -5.87 -1.24 -4.72
CA ASP A 89 -5.87 -1.57 -6.14
C ASP A 89 -4.66 -0.97 -6.90
N LEU A 90 -3.92 -0.06 -6.26
CA LEU A 90 -2.77 0.59 -6.88
C LEU A 90 -1.50 -0.23 -6.67
N ARG A 91 -0.91 -0.67 -7.78
CA ARG A 91 0.37 -1.39 -7.76
C ARG A 91 1.53 -0.41 -7.54
N ILE A 92 2.50 -0.83 -6.73
CA ILE A 92 3.72 -0.09 -6.43
C ILE A 92 4.91 -0.88 -6.96
N ALA A 93 5.75 -0.24 -7.77
CA ALA A 93 7.01 -0.82 -8.22
C ALA A 93 8.14 -0.38 -7.29
N ALA A 94 8.82 -1.35 -6.68
CA ALA A 94 9.92 -1.14 -5.77
C ALA A 94 11.21 -1.83 -6.25
N VAL A 95 12.34 -1.54 -5.59
CA VAL A 95 13.66 -2.15 -5.83
C VAL A 95 14.03 -2.12 -7.32
N GLY A 96 14.03 -0.92 -7.93
CA GLY A 96 14.32 -0.76 -9.36
C GLY A 96 13.37 -1.57 -10.24
N GLY A 97 12.12 -1.92 -9.74
CA GLY A 97 11.04 -2.65 -10.40
C GLY A 97 11.29 -4.14 -10.59
N THR A 98 12.06 -4.70 -9.75
CA THR A 98 12.13 -6.16 -9.61
C THR A 98 11.05 -6.66 -8.64
N ARG A 99 10.33 -5.73 -8.00
CA ARG A 99 9.24 -5.97 -7.04
C ARG A 99 8.02 -5.15 -7.41
N TYR A 100 6.88 -5.81 -7.51
CA TYR A 100 5.57 -5.17 -7.63
C TYR A 100 4.69 -5.59 -6.48
N LEU A 101 4.22 -4.62 -5.73
CA LEU A 101 3.56 -4.82 -4.44
C LEU A 101 2.21 -4.11 -4.43
N TYR A 102 1.35 -4.53 -3.50
CA TYR A 102 0.08 -3.88 -3.20
C TYR A 102 0.04 -3.56 -1.71
N ALA A 103 -0.24 -2.31 -1.39
CA ALA A 103 -0.46 -1.86 -0.03
C ALA A 103 -1.96 -1.68 0.24
N ASP A 104 -2.38 -1.71 1.51
CA ASP A 104 -3.79 -1.50 1.87
C ASP A 104 -4.24 -0.07 1.58
N ALA A 105 -3.36 0.91 1.81
CA ALA A 105 -3.56 2.29 1.36
C ALA A 105 -2.21 2.95 1.06
N VAL A 106 -2.22 3.92 0.15
CA VAL A 106 -1.02 4.67 -0.23
C VAL A 106 -1.35 6.13 -0.49
N VAL A 107 -0.44 7.03 -0.13
CA VAL A 107 -0.54 8.46 -0.45
C VAL A 107 0.54 8.84 -1.44
N VAL A 108 0.12 9.53 -2.49
CA VAL A 108 1.00 10.16 -3.46
C VAL A 108 0.78 11.66 -3.44
N CYS A 109 1.86 12.43 -3.39
CA CYS A 109 1.79 13.89 -3.48
C CYS A 109 2.40 14.36 -4.81
N GLY A 110 1.69 15.23 -5.50
CA GLY A 110 1.99 15.63 -6.88
C GLY A 110 1.51 14.60 -7.90
N ALA A 111 2.07 14.63 -9.10
CA ALA A 111 1.71 13.68 -10.14
C ALA A 111 2.23 12.27 -9.80
N PRO A 112 1.41 11.22 -9.93
CA PRO A 112 1.91 9.86 -9.88
C PRO A 112 2.96 9.63 -10.97
N LEU A 113 4.12 9.10 -10.58
CA LEU A 113 5.17 8.68 -11.50
C LEU A 113 5.04 7.16 -11.70
N TYR A 114 5.05 6.75 -12.95
CA TYR A 114 4.83 5.34 -13.31
C TYR A 114 6.13 4.65 -13.69
N ASP A 115 6.17 3.36 -13.45
CA ASP A 115 7.28 2.51 -13.88
C ASP A 115 7.28 2.36 -15.40
N GLU A 116 8.32 2.89 -16.07
CA GLU A 116 8.47 2.89 -17.52
C GLU A 116 8.55 1.48 -18.13
N ARG A 117 8.92 0.47 -17.35
CA ARG A 117 9.01 -0.92 -17.82
C ARG A 117 7.66 -1.57 -18.08
N LEU A 118 6.59 -1.05 -17.47
CA LEU A 118 5.23 -1.49 -17.73
C LEU A 118 4.61 -0.81 -18.96
N GLY A 119 5.40 0.01 -19.67
CA GLY A 119 5.00 0.74 -20.88
C GLY A 119 4.83 2.23 -20.63
N SER A 120 5.32 3.05 -21.54
CA SER A 120 5.29 4.52 -21.52
C SER A 120 3.90 5.10 -21.83
N GLY A 121 2.85 4.31 -21.68
CA GLY A 121 1.49 4.73 -22.00
C GLY A 121 0.88 5.54 -20.87
N ALA A 122 0.32 6.70 -21.17
CA ALA A 122 -0.72 7.29 -20.34
C ALA A 122 -1.74 6.19 -19.97
N PRO A 123 -2.32 6.20 -18.75
CA PRO A 123 -3.21 5.15 -18.32
C PRO A 123 -4.31 4.92 -19.35
N SER A 124 -4.19 3.82 -20.07
CA SER A 124 -5.32 3.34 -20.87
C SER A 124 -6.39 2.90 -19.90
N PRO A 125 -7.67 3.24 -20.11
CA PRO A 125 -8.76 2.78 -19.25
C PRO A 125 -8.84 1.26 -19.09
N HIS A 126 -8.07 0.52 -19.88
CA HIS A 126 -7.98 -0.95 -19.86
C HIS A 126 -6.58 -1.47 -19.50
N CYS A 127 -5.62 -0.58 -19.13
CA CYS A 127 -4.26 -1.01 -18.82
C CYS A 127 -4.14 -1.39 -17.35
N LEU A 128 -4.26 -2.67 -17.07
CA LEU A 128 -3.92 -3.28 -15.77
C LEU A 128 -2.41 -3.22 -15.46
N ALA A 129 -1.61 -2.66 -16.37
CA ALA A 129 -0.16 -2.67 -16.35
C ALA A 129 0.44 -1.33 -15.90
N THR A 130 -0.12 -0.69 -14.87
CA THR A 130 0.50 0.50 -14.28
C THR A 130 0.98 0.21 -12.87
N ALA A 131 2.15 0.73 -12.51
CA ALA A 131 2.66 0.73 -11.15
C ALA A 131 3.32 2.07 -10.85
N ILE A 132 3.06 2.62 -9.68
CA ILE A 132 3.70 3.87 -9.25
C ILE A 132 5.08 3.59 -8.65
N VAL A 133 5.97 4.59 -8.71
CA VAL A 133 7.32 4.55 -8.13
C VAL A 133 7.53 5.63 -7.05
N ASN A 134 6.55 6.49 -6.81
CA ASN A 134 6.67 7.64 -5.90
C ASN A 134 5.62 7.70 -4.79
N PRO A 135 5.34 6.60 -4.07
CA PRO A 135 4.50 6.69 -2.88
C PRO A 135 5.21 7.51 -1.81
N LEU A 136 4.48 8.43 -1.16
CA LEU A 136 5.01 9.21 -0.05
C LEU A 136 4.77 8.51 1.30
N VAL A 137 3.58 7.96 1.48
CA VAL A 137 3.17 7.20 2.66
C VAL A 137 2.54 5.88 2.22
N VAL A 138 2.92 4.79 2.87
CA VAL A 138 2.35 3.46 2.66
C VAL A 138 1.76 2.97 3.98
N PHE A 139 0.56 2.40 3.91
CA PHE A 139 -0.14 1.80 5.04
C PHE A 139 -0.38 0.32 4.78
N GLU A 140 -0.08 -0.50 5.78
CA GLU A 140 -0.44 -1.92 5.82
C GLU A 140 -1.24 -2.22 7.09
N VAL A 141 -2.34 -2.91 6.93
CA VAL A 141 -3.16 -3.41 8.04
C VAL A 141 -2.69 -4.82 8.36
N LEU A 142 -2.06 -4.98 9.51
CA LEU A 142 -1.47 -6.23 9.91
C LEU A 142 -2.53 -7.30 10.16
N SER A 143 -2.33 -8.46 9.57
CA SER A 143 -3.08 -9.68 9.86
C SER A 143 -2.14 -10.76 10.42
N PRO A 144 -2.63 -11.76 11.16
CA PRO A 144 -1.78 -12.85 11.65
C PRO A 144 -0.99 -13.58 10.55
N SER A 145 -1.52 -13.62 9.32
CA SER A 145 -0.89 -14.28 8.17
C SER A 145 0.16 -13.40 7.49
N SER A 146 0.05 -12.07 7.52
CA SER A 146 0.92 -11.15 6.80
C SER A 146 1.91 -10.39 7.69
N GLU A 147 1.68 -10.31 9.02
CA GLU A 147 2.45 -9.47 9.94
C GLU A 147 3.97 -9.62 9.79
N SER A 148 4.47 -10.84 9.76
CA SER A 148 5.91 -11.10 9.62
C SER A 148 6.48 -10.60 8.30
N TYR A 149 5.72 -10.70 7.23
CA TYR A 149 6.09 -10.24 5.90
C TYR A 149 6.04 -8.72 5.81
N ASP A 150 4.99 -8.09 6.32
CA ASP A 150 4.80 -6.63 6.31
C ASP A 150 5.87 -5.92 7.16
N ARG A 151 6.20 -6.49 8.35
CA ARG A 151 7.25 -5.97 9.23
C ARG A 151 8.67 -6.16 8.70
N GLY A 152 8.88 -7.15 7.84
CA GLY A 152 10.19 -7.52 7.31
C GLY A 152 10.36 -7.12 5.84
N ARG A 153 10.10 -8.06 4.94
CA ARG A 153 10.42 -7.91 3.52
C ARG A 153 9.70 -6.75 2.85
N LYS A 154 8.41 -6.55 3.10
CA LYS A 154 7.68 -5.40 2.54
C LYS A 154 8.30 -4.07 2.98
N PHE A 155 8.62 -3.96 4.27
CA PHE A 155 9.30 -2.78 4.79
C PHE A 155 10.64 -2.51 4.07
N GLU A 156 11.45 -3.55 3.83
CA GLU A 156 12.70 -3.42 3.08
C GLU A 156 12.46 -2.97 1.64
N PHE A 157 11.47 -3.56 0.95
CA PHE A 157 11.16 -3.23 -0.43
C PHE A 157 10.63 -1.81 -0.59
N TYR A 158 9.68 -1.40 0.24
CA TYR A 158 9.18 -0.03 0.22
C TYR A 158 10.24 0.96 0.68
N GLY A 159 11.06 0.59 1.67
CA GLY A 159 12.15 1.41 2.18
C GLY A 159 13.21 1.77 1.14
N ALA A 160 13.33 0.97 0.07
CA ALA A 160 14.21 1.27 -1.07
C ALA A 160 13.67 2.36 -2.01
N LEU A 161 12.43 2.82 -1.82
CA LEU A 161 11.84 3.89 -2.62
C LEU A 161 12.29 5.26 -2.11
N ASP A 162 12.93 6.05 -2.96
CA ASP A 162 13.45 7.38 -2.59
C ASP A 162 12.33 8.35 -2.19
N ALA A 163 11.13 8.17 -2.70
CA ALA A 163 9.98 9.03 -2.39
C ALA A 163 9.37 8.73 -1.02
N LEU A 164 9.49 7.49 -0.52
CA LEU A 164 8.82 7.07 0.70
C LEU A 164 9.34 7.83 1.93
N ARG A 165 8.41 8.35 2.73
CA ARG A 165 8.69 9.06 3.99
C ARG A 165 8.13 8.37 5.20
N GLU A 166 6.94 7.77 5.09
CA GLU A 166 6.35 7.00 6.18
C GLU A 166 5.89 5.63 5.70
N TYR A 167 6.18 4.63 6.53
CA TYR A 167 5.60 3.29 6.46
C TYR A 167 4.82 3.05 7.74
N VAL A 168 3.52 2.83 7.60
CA VAL A 168 2.58 2.79 8.71
C VAL A 168 1.97 1.40 8.82
N LEU A 169 2.14 0.77 9.97
CA LEU A 169 1.56 -0.52 10.29
C LEU A 169 0.40 -0.34 11.26
N VAL A 170 -0.77 -0.84 10.91
CA VAL A 170 -2.00 -0.74 11.70
C VAL A 170 -2.44 -2.13 12.10
N ASP A 171 -2.46 -2.40 13.41
CA ASP A 171 -2.79 -3.72 13.94
C ASP A 171 -4.31 -3.92 13.95
N GLN A 172 -4.81 -5.00 13.34
CA GLN A 172 -6.24 -5.30 13.30
C GLN A 172 -6.75 -6.00 14.56
N GLU A 173 -5.86 -6.56 15.39
CA GLU A 173 -6.24 -7.29 16.61
C GLU A 173 -6.22 -6.42 17.87
N ARG A 174 -5.55 -5.27 17.80
CA ARG A 174 -5.43 -4.34 18.94
C ARG A 174 -5.26 -2.91 18.44
N ARG A 175 -5.68 -1.95 19.26
CA ARG A 175 -5.42 -0.53 18.96
C ARG A 175 -3.94 -0.24 19.06
N ARG A 176 -3.26 -0.33 17.94
CA ARG A 176 -1.83 -0.08 17.83
C ARG A 176 -1.50 0.35 16.41
N VAL A 177 -0.87 1.50 16.29
CA VAL A 177 -0.31 1.99 15.03
C VAL A 177 1.17 2.26 15.23
N GLU A 178 1.97 1.77 14.31
CA GLU A 178 3.42 2.00 14.27
C GLU A 178 3.74 2.83 13.03
N VAL A 179 4.42 3.96 13.22
CA VAL A 179 4.87 4.83 12.14
C VAL A 179 6.38 4.77 12.08
N SER A 180 6.91 4.22 11.01
CA SER A 180 8.32 4.37 10.65
C SER A 180 8.45 5.56 9.73
N ALA A 181 9.12 6.63 10.16
CA ALA A 181 9.27 7.89 9.42
C ALA A 181 10.74 8.24 9.19
N ARG A 182 11.02 8.88 8.04
CA ARG A 182 12.33 9.47 7.72
C ARG A 182 12.16 10.78 6.95
N ASP A 183 13.10 11.69 7.08
CA ASP A 183 13.02 13.02 6.42
C ASP A 183 13.58 12.96 4.99
N SER A 184 14.56 12.08 4.74
CA SER A 184 15.13 11.83 3.41
C SER A 184 15.37 10.33 3.16
N PRO A 185 15.64 9.90 1.90
CA PRO A 185 15.89 8.49 1.57
C PRO A 185 17.06 7.85 2.33
N HIS A 186 18.01 8.66 2.77
CA HIS A 186 19.24 8.20 3.39
C HIS A 186 19.24 8.33 4.93
N ASP A 187 18.18 8.94 5.48
CA ASP A 187 18.06 9.07 6.93
C ASP A 187 17.60 7.77 7.58
N PRO A 188 18.01 7.54 8.83
CA PRO A 188 17.55 6.40 9.58
C PRO A 188 16.04 6.52 9.86
N TRP A 189 15.36 5.38 9.86
CA TRP A 189 13.96 5.30 10.25
C TRP A 189 13.78 5.58 11.75
N ARG A 190 12.87 6.47 12.07
CA ARG A 190 12.40 6.72 13.44
C ARG A 190 11.04 6.06 13.61
N VAL A 191 10.93 5.20 14.61
CA VAL A 191 9.68 4.47 14.87
C VAL A 191 8.93 5.09 16.04
N THR A 192 7.68 5.43 15.81
CA THR A 192 6.74 5.89 16.85
C THR A 192 5.59 4.88 16.94
N VAL A 193 5.18 4.57 18.16
CA VAL A 193 4.06 3.64 18.43
C VAL A 193 2.96 4.39 19.16
N VAL A 194 1.74 4.33 18.63
CA VAL A 194 0.54 4.94 19.22
C VAL A 194 -0.42 3.83 19.64
N THR A 195 -0.81 3.83 20.91
CA THR A 195 -1.74 2.84 21.48
C THR A 195 -2.90 3.50 22.25
N ASP A 196 -2.78 4.77 22.60
CA ASP A 196 -3.82 5.52 23.28
C ASP A 196 -4.97 5.80 22.30
N ALA A 197 -6.20 5.45 22.72
CA ALA A 197 -7.41 5.63 21.91
C ALA A 197 -7.74 7.10 21.62
N ASP A 198 -7.33 7.99 22.50
CA ASP A 198 -7.59 9.43 22.41
C ASP A 198 -6.45 10.20 21.70
N ALA A 199 -5.36 9.52 21.38
CA ALA A 199 -4.23 10.08 20.66
C ALA A 199 -4.47 10.17 19.15
N ALA A 200 -3.54 10.83 18.47
CA ALA A 200 -3.48 10.88 17.01
C ALA A 200 -2.15 10.33 16.48
N VAL A 201 -2.22 9.73 15.30
CA VAL A 201 -1.06 9.27 14.51
C VAL A 201 -0.57 10.44 13.69
N VAL A 202 0.66 10.88 13.94
CA VAL A 202 1.27 12.02 13.24
C VAL A 202 1.97 11.51 11.96
N LEU A 203 1.67 12.15 10.82
CA LEU A 203 2.33 11.91 9.54
C LEU A 203 3.09 13.19 9.13
N PRO A 204 4.39 13.29 9.50
CA PRO A 204 5.17 14.51 9.33
C PRO A 204 5.28 14.98 7.89
N SER A 205 5.42 14.06 6.92
CA SER A 205 5.59 14.41 5.50
C SER A 205 4.35 15.05 4.89
N LEU A 206 3.17 14.74 5.43
CA LEU A 206 1.89 15.34 5.06
C LEU A 206 1.53 16.54 5.93
N GLY A 207 2.14 16.64 7.12
CA GLY A 207 1.79 17.65 8.12
C GLY A 207 0.37 17.48 8.67
N VAL A 208 -0.09 16.24 8.80
CA VAL A 208 -1.44 15.88 9.28
C VAL A 208 -1.37 14.93 10.45
N GLU A 209 -2.49 14.86 11.17
CA GLU A 209 -2.73 13.94 12.28
C GLU A 209 -4.00 13.12 12.01
N LEU A 210 -3.93 11.81 12.22
CA LEU A 210 -5.05 10.91 12.08
C LEU A 210 -5.52 10.45 13.45
N PRO A 211 -6.76 10.77 13.88
CA PRO A 211 -7.26 10.33 15.17
C PRO A 211 -7.33 8.79 15.27
N MET A 212 -6.80 8.22 16.34
CA MET A 212 -6.92 6.76 16.60
C MET A 212 -8.38 6.34 16.65
N ALA A 213 -9.25 7.15 17.22
CA ALA A 213 -10.70 6.94 17.24
C ALA A 213 -11.33 6.90 15.83
N GLY A 214 -10.73 7.58 14.84
CA GLY A 214 -11.16 7.54 13.44
C GLY A 214 -10.72 6.26 12.75
N ILE A 215 -9.45 5.86 12.92
CA ILE A 215 -8.87 4.63 12.35
C ILE A 215 -9.63 3.40 12.88
N TYR A 216 -9.87 3.33 14.19
CA TYR A 216 -10.54 2.21 14.86
C TYR A 216 -12.03 2.46 15.16
N ARG A 217 -12.68 3.30 14.35
CA ARG A 217 -14.12 3.57 14.52
C ARG A 217 -14.94 2.30 14.32
N ASN A 218 -15.84 2.00 15.26
CA ASN A 218 -16.69 0.80 15.25
C ASN A 218 -15.91 -0.52 15.18
N TRP A 219 -14.60 -0.46 15.51
CA TRP A 219 -13.77 -1.65 15.62
C TRP A 219 -13.80 -2.17 17.06
N GLU A 220 -13.94 -3.45 17.20
CA GLU A 220 -13.79 -4.16 18.48
C GLU A 220 -12.67 -5.19 18.38
N PRO A 221 -11.89 -5.39 19.45
CA PRO A 221 -10.85 -6.42 19.42
C PRO A 221 -11.49 -7.79 19.20
N PRO A 222 -10.89 -8.65 18.36
CA PRO A 222 -11.41 -9.99 18.14
C PRO A 222 -11.47 -10.75 19.45
N GLN A 223 -12.61 -11.39 19.71
CA GLN A 223 -12.75 -12.26 20.88
C GLN A 223 -11.90 -13.51 20.64
N ARG A 224 -10.89 -13.69 21.48
CA ARG A 224 -10.09 -14.93 21.45
C ARG A 224 -10.89 -15.98 22.22
N GLU A 225 -11.33 -17.03 21.53
CA GLU A 225 -11.85 -18.24 22.15
C GLU A 225 -10.74 -19.03 22.87
#